data_c2830b5194a3c15cb1212f5efc9f5447
#
_entry.id   c2830b5194a3c15cb1212f5efc9f5447
#
_cell.length_a   1.000
_cell.length_b   1.000
_cell.length_c   1.000
_cell.angle_alpha   90.00
_cell.angle_beta   90.00
_cell.angle_gamma   90.00
#
_symmetry.space_group_name_H-M   'P 1'
#
loop_
_entity.id
_entity.type
_entity.pdbx_description
1 polymer ?
#
loop_
_entity_poly.entity_id
_entity_poly.type
_entity_poly.pdbx_seq_one_letter_code
_entity_poly.pdbx_strand_id
1 'polypeptide(L)'
;MFFSSIGKTLKFPQPSAVVKQNYIDFLAKTYQLNHNGHHGLEHWLRVLINGRLLAEETGADLAVVEHFALVHDVMRENENMDLHHGPRAAEFVKTISGTWINLDEHQTHLLMEACRYHSVGRIDRNVTIQTCWDADRLDLGRVGTVPRTAFLGSEL
;
A
#
# COMPACT_ATOMS: atom_id res chain seq x y z
N MET A 1 10.05 10.22 -14.96
CA MET A 1 11.30 9.68 -14.38
C MET A 1 11.16 8.17 -14.25
N PHE A 2 12.07 7.43 -14.83
CA PHE A 2 12.07 5.97 -14.74
C PHE A 2 13.04 5.57 -13.63
N PHE A 3 12.54 4.82 -12.63
CA PHE A 3 13.43 4.21 -11.63
C PHE A 3 13.94 2.89 -12.22
N SER A 4 15.22 2.86 -12.55
CA SER A 4 15.89 1.64 -13.01
C SER A 4 16.51 0.96 -11.81
N SER A 5 16.03 -0.21 -11.46
CA SER A 5 16.71 -1.12 -10.56
C SER A 5 17.29 -2.25 -11.39
N ILE A 6 18.61 -2.33 -11.40
CA ILE A 6 19.45 -3.43 -11.94
C ILE A 6 18.77 -4.16 -13.13
N GLY A 7 18.70 -3.48 -14.29
CA GLY A 7 18.36 -4.11 -15.57
C GLY A 7 16.88 -4.41 -15.82
N LYS A 8 15.97 -4.04 -14.94
CA LYS A 8 14.52 -4.10 -15.20
C LYS A 8 13.91 -2.70 -15.11
N THR A 9 13.44 -2.21 -16.24
CA THR A 9 12.63 -0.98 -16.27
C THR A 9 11.26 -1.30 -15.66
N LEU A 10 10.97 -0.77 -14.47
CA LEU A 10 9.63 -0.79 -13.92
C LEU A 10 8.73 0.05 -14.82
N LYS A 11 7.75 -0.59 -15.45
CA LYS A 11 6.70 0.15 -16.13
C LYS A 11 5.90 0.92 -15.10
N PHE A 12 5.78 2.23 -15.29
CA PHE A 12 4.89 3.03 -14.48
C PHE A 12 3.47 2.47 -14.57
N PRO A 13 2.75 2.29 -13.46
CA PRO A 13 1.40 1.75 -13.49
C PRO A 13 0.47 2.73 -14.21
N GLN A 14 -0.64 2.21 -14.77
CA GLN A 14 -1.63 3.05 -15.42
C GLN A 14 -2.07 4.19 -14.47
N PRO A 15 -1.97 5.46 -14.89
CA PRO A 15 -2.41 6.59 -14.09
C PRO A 15 -3.91 6.49 -13.76
N SER A 16 -4.29 7.07 -12.62
CA SER A 16 -5.68 7.20 -12.20
C SER A 16 -5.90 8.55 -11.54
N ALA A 17 -7.07 8.81 -10.99
CA ALA A 17 -7.31 10.01 -10.17
C ALA A 17 -6.38 10.05 -8.96
N VAL A 18 -5.98 8.90 -8.40
CA VAL A 18 -5.05 8.76 -7.26
C VAL A 18 -3.61 8.65 -7.73
N VAL A 19 -3.34 7.75 -8.68
CA VAL A 19 -1.97 7.36 -9.09
C VAL A 19 -1.43 8.36 -10.09
N LYS A 20 -0.72 9.37 -9.59
CA LYS A 20 -0.07 10.43 -10.36
C LYS A 20 1.41 10.48 -10.03
N GLN A 21 2.23 10.82 -11.02
CA GLN A 21 3.69 10.84 -10.88
C GLN A 21 4.16 11.79 -9.76
N ASN A 22 3.59 12.99 -9.68
CA ASN A 22 3.96 13.94 -8.63
C ASN A 22 3.66 13.44 -7.21
N TYR A 23 2.59 12.68 -7.03
CA TYR A 23 2.25 12.05 -5.76
C TYR A 23 3.26 10.95 -5.39
N ILE A 24 3.57 10.09 -6.34
CA ILE A 24 4.59 9.04 -6.14
C ILE A 24 5.95 9.67 -5.83
N ASP A 25 6.34 10.72 -6.53
CA ASP A 25 7.60 11.43 -6.30
C ASP A 25 7.65 12.06 -4.89
N PHE A 26 6.54 12.63 -4.44
CA PHE A 26 6.42 13.14 -3.08
C PHE A 26 6.60 12.03 -2.03
N LEU A 27 5.91 10.90 -2.20
CA LEU A 27 6.01 9.76 -1.29
C LEU A 27 7.42 9.15 -1.30
N ALA A 28 8.03 9.03 -2.48
CA ALA A 28 9.39 8.53 -2.62
C ALA A 28 10.42 9.41 -1.91
N LYS A 29 10.24 10.73 -1.91
CA LYS A 29 11.09 11.67 -1.16
C LYS A 29 10.87 11.59 0.35
N THR A 30 9.68 11.24 0.78
CA THR A 30 9.32 11.08 2.19
C THR A 30 9.90 9.78 2.77
N TYR A 31 9.97 8.73 1.96
CA TYR A 31 10.49 7.44 2.34
C TYR A 31 11.99 7.50 2.66
N GLN A 32 12.38 7.06 3.87
CA GLN A 32 13.73 7.23 4.41
C GLN A 32 14.66 6.04 4.16
N LEU A 33 14.12 4.90 3.74
CA LEU A 33 14.89 3.68 3.52
C LEU A 33 15.34 3.56 2.06
N ASN A 34 16.08 2.49 1.75
CA ASN A 34 16.51 2.20 0.39
C ASN A 34 15.31 1.87 -0.50
N HIS A 35 15.11 2.64 -1.57
CA HIS A 35 14.02 2.42 -2.54
C HIS A 35 14.06 1.04 -3.21
N ASN A 36 15.23 0.40 -3.27
CA ASN A 36 15.41 -0.95 -3.79
C ASN A 36 15.28 -2.04 -2.70
N GLY A 37 14.97 -1.65 -1.47
CA GLY A 37 14.73 -2.57 -0.35
C GLY A 37 13.38 -3.27 -0.45
N HIS A 38 13.13 -4.18 0.50
CA HIS A 38 11.93 -5.02 0.53
C HIS A 38 10.61 -4.24 0.66
N HIS A 39 10.66 -3.04 1.23
CA HIS A 39 9.49 -2.18 1.48
C HIS A 39 9.49 -0.92 0.60
N GLY A 40 10.35 -0.90 -0.43
CA GLY A 40 10.52 0.25 -1.32
C GLY A 40 9.49 0.32 -2.45
N LEU A 41 9.77 1.16 -3.42
CA LEU A 41 8.85 1.51 -4.51
C LEU A 41 8.36 0.29 -5.31
N GLU A 42 9.22 -0.69 -5.58
CA GLU A 42 8.80 -1.90 -6.29
C GLU A 42 7.71 -2.67 -5.55
N HIS A 43 7.82 -2.77 -4.23
CA HIS A 43 6.80 -3.35 -3.39
C HIS A 43 5.49 -2.56 -3.48
N TRP A 44 5.53 -1.24 -3.37
CA TRP A 44 4.32 -0.41 -3.48
C TRP A 44 3.60 -0.62 -4.81
N LEU A 45 4.35 -0.70 -5.92
CA LEU A 45 3.78 -0.89 -7.25
C LEU A 45 3.18 -2.30 -7.43
N ARG A 46 3.78 -3.34 -6.84
CA ARG A 46 3.18 -4.68 -6.84
C ARG A 46 1.92 -4.74 -6.00
N VAL A 47 1.91 -4.12 -4.83
CA VAL A 47 0.71 -3.99 -4.00
C VAL A 47 -0.39 -3.23 -4.73
N LEU A 48 -0.04 -2.17 -5.47
CA LEU A 48 -0.99 -1.44 -6.31
C LEU A 48 -1.62 -2.33 -7.39
N ILE A 49 -0.82 -3.13 -8.09
CA ILE A 49 -1.31 -4.06 -9.12
C ILE A 49 -2.23 -5.11 -8.49
N ASN A 50 -1.79 -5.73 -7.40
CA ASN A 50 -2.59 -6.71 -6.66
C ASN A 50 -3.91 -6.10 -6.18
N GLY A 51 -3.84 -4.91 -5.61
CA GLY A 51 -5.01 -4.20 -5.08
C GLY A 51 -6.03 -3.87 -6.16
N ARG A 52 -5.58 -3.41 -7.32
CA ARG A 52 -6.48 -3.13 -8.47
C ARG A 52 -7.21 -4.38 -8.95
N LEU A 53 -6.47 -5.49 -9.11
CA LEU A 53 -7.06 -6.77 -9.52
C LEU A 53 -8.06 -7.29 -8.48
N LEU A 54 -7.69 -7.26 -7.20
CA LEU A 54 -8.58 -7.70 -6.12
C LEU A 54 -9.82 -6.82 -6.00
N ALA A 55 -9.69 -5.49 -6.14
CA ALA A 55 -10.82 -4.57 -6.05
C ALA A 55 -11.86 -4.80 -7.14
N GLU A 56 -11.44 -5.20 -8.35
CA GLU A 56 -12.38 -5.60 -9.42
C GLU A 56 -13.24 -6.80 -9.01
N GLU A 57 -12.67 -7.77 -8.31
CA GLU A 57 -13.35 -8.98 -7.87
C GLU A 57 -14.18 -8.76 -6.60
N THR A 58 -13.67 -7.98 -5.65
CA THR A 58 -14.28 -7.83 -4.32
C THR A 58 -15.29 -6.70 -4.23
N GLY A 59 -15.25 -5.73 -5.13
CA GLY A 59 -16.03 -4.50 -5.04
C GLY A 59 -15.49 -3.50 -4.01
N ALA A 60 -14.23 -3.64 -3.57
CA ALA A 60 -13.57 -2.70 -2.67
C ALA A 60 -13.49 -1.29 -3.28
N ASP A 61 -13.40 -0.27 -2.42
CA ASP A 61 -13.20 1.11 -2.85
C ASP A 61 -11.80 1.27 -3.46
N LEU A 62 -11.76 1.41 -4.77
CA LEU A 62 -10.50 1.46 -5.54
C LEU A 62 -9.62 2.64 -5.12
N ALA A 63 -10.19 3.81 -4.85
CA ALA A 63 -9.41 4.97 -4.43
C ALA A 63 -8.68 4.73 -3.10
N VAL A 64 -9.36 4.11 -2.14
CA VAL A 64 -8.75 3.72 -0.85
C VAL A 64 -7.66 2.68 -1.05
N VAL A 65 -7.91 1.65 -1.87
CA VAL A 65 -6.94 0.59 -2.16
C VAL A 65 -5.69 1.14 -2.84
N GLU A 66 -5.83 2.04 -3.82
CA GLU A 66 -4.70 2.67 -4.51
C GLU A 66 -3.87 3.55 -3.56
N HIS A 67 -4.51 4.35 -2.71
CA HIS A 67 -3.79 5.12 -1.70
C HIS A 67 -3.05 4.22 -0.72
N PHE A 68 -3.71 3.17 -0.22
CA PHE A 68 -3.08 2.20 0.67
C PHE A 68 -1.79 1.63 0.08
N ALA A 69 -1.84 1.18 -1.16
CA ALA A 69 -0.68 0.62 -1.84
C ALA A 69 0.54 1.55 -1.81
N LEU A 70 0.30 2.85 -1.96
CA LEU A 70 1.35 3.86 -2.03
C LEU A 70 1.83 4.35 -0.66
N VAL A 71 0.99 4.34 0.39
CA VAL A 71 1.33 4.99 1.67
C VAL A 71 1.62 4.04 2.82
N HIS A 72 1.20 2.77 2.75
CA HIS A 72 1.21 1.88 3.92
C HIS A 72 2.59 1.67 4.55
N ASP A 73 3.64 1.68 3.75
CA ASP A 73 5.03 1.46 4.18
C ASP A 73 5.92 2.73 4.11
N VAL A 74 5.37 3.88 3.69
CA VAL A 74 6.16 5.12 3.51
C VAL A 74 6.86 5.57 4.79
N MET A 75 6.27 5.31 5.95
CA MET A 75 6.78 5.76 7.25
C MET A 75 7.60 4.70 8.00
N ARG A 76 8.10 3.68 7.29
CA ARG A 76 9.03 2.72 7.89
C ARG A 76 10.36 3.39 8.25
N GLU A 77 10.91 2.96 9.38
CA GLU A 77 12.20 3.43 9.91
C GLU A 77 13.32 2.38 9.76
N ASN A 78 12.95 1.12 9.55
CA ASN A 78 13.90 0.03 9.27
C ASN A 78 13.26 -1.08 8.43
N GLU A 79 14.10 -1.92 7.82
CA GLU A 79 13.68 -3.03 6.96
C GLU A 79 13.27 -4.30 7.73
N ASN A 80 13.51 -4.33 9.04
CA ASN A 80 13.26 -5.49 9.88
C ASN A 80 11.92 -5.35 10.62
N MET A 81 11.91 -5.63 11.91
CA MET A 81 10.72 -5.50 12.74
C MET A 81 10.49 -4.04 13.13
N ASP A 82 9.55 -3.40 12.47
CA ASP A 82 9.12 -2.03 12.75
C ASP A 82 7.65 -2.03 13.17
N LEU A 83 7.42 -2.27 14.45
CA LEU A 83 6.08 -2.47 15.02
C LEU A 83 5.15 -1.25 14.89
N HIS A 84 5.70 -0.07 14.72
CA HIS A 84 4.93 1.17 14.71
C HIS A 84 4.77 1.82 13.34
N HIS A 85 5.28 1.18 12.27
CA HIS A 85 5.18 1.77 10.94
C HIS A 85 3.73 1.93 10.46
N GLY A 86 2.84 0.99 10.77
CA GLY A 86 1.42 1.08 10.43
C GLY A 86 0.72 2.26 11.12
N PRO A 87 0.79 2.39 12.45
CA PRO A 87 0.30 3.59 13.15
C PRO A 87 0.90 4.89 12.62
N ARG A 88 2.19 4.95 12.33
CA ARG A 88 2.82 6.14 11.72
C ARG A 88 2.26 6.44 10.34
N ALA A 89 2.02 5.42 9.51
CA ALA A 89 1.40 5.60 8.20
C ALA A 89 -0.02 6.17 8.33
N ALA A 90 -0.82 5.71 9.28
CA ALA A 90 -2.15 6.24 9.54
C ALA A 90 -2.12 7.73 9.93
N GLU A 91 -1.21 8.13 10.80
CA GLU A 91 -1.04 9.55 11.16
C GLU A 91 -0.52 10.38 9.98
N PHE A 92 0.36 9.82 9.16
CA PHE A 92 0.84 10.48 7.94
C PHE A 92 -0.30 10.72 6.95
N VAL A 93 -1.19 9.75 6.73
CA VAL A 93 -2.40 9.93 5.92
C VAL A 93 -3.20 11.14 6.39
N LYS A 94 -3.39 11.28 7.68
CA LYS A 94 -4.10 12.42 8.27
C LYS A 94 -3.42 13.76 7.93
N THR A 95 -2.08 13.81 7.99
CA THR A 95 -1.35 15.05 7.72
C THR A 95 -1.39 15.49 6.25
N ILE A 96 -1.52 14.56 5.31
CA ILE A 96 -1.54 14.84 3.86
C ILE A 96 -2.94 14.84 3.26
N SER A 97 -3.97 14.56 4.06
CA SER A 97 -5.38 14.67 3.64
C SER A 97 -5.73 16.12 3.33
N GLY A 98 -6.45 16.32 2.23
CA GLY A 98 -6.78 17.65 1.70
C GLY A 98 -5.71 18.27 0.81
N THR A 99 -4.47 17.78 0.84
CA THR A 99 -3.37 18.23 -0.04
C THR A 99 -3.07 17.19 -1.12
N TRP A 100 -2.64 16.01 -0.70
CA TRP A 100 -2.29 14.90 -1.60
C TRP A 100 -3.38 13.85 -1.69
N ILE A 101 -4.15 13.66 -0.62
CA ILE A 101 -5.25 12.71 -0.53
C ILE A 101 -6.57 13.49 -0.57
N ASN A 102 -7.40 13.19 -1.56
CA ASN A 102 -8.73 13.77 -1.73
C ASN A 102 -9.78 12.66 -1.59
N LEU A 103 -10.06 12.27 -0.37
CA LEU A 103 -11.05 11.28 0.01
C LEU A 103 -12.08 11.91 0.95
N ASP A 104 -13.28 11.37 0.98
CA ASP A 104 -14.27 11.76 2.00
C ASP A 104 -13.86 11.23 3.39
N GLU A 105 -14.61 11.61 4.41
CA GLU A 105 -14.33 11.23 5.80
C GLU A 105 -14.35 9.71 6.01
N HIS A 106 -15.32 9.03 5.41
CA HIS A 106 -15.44 7.57 5.52
C HIS A 106 -14.27 6.85 4.83
N GLN A 107 -13.95 7.25 3.61
CA GLN A 107 -12.81 6.70 2.86
C GLN A 107 -11.49 6.95 3.61
N THR A 108 -11.31 8.15 4.15
CA THR A 108 -10.11 8.51 4.94
C THR A 108 -10.01 7.62 6.18
N HIS A 109 -11.10 7.38 6.87
CA HIS A 109 -11.14 6.47 8.01
C HIS A 109 -10.74 5.04 7.61
N LEU A 110 -11.31 4.51 6.52
CA LEU A 110 -10.94 3.18 6.02
C LEU A 110 -9.44 3.09 5.68
N LEU A 111 -8.90 4.10 5.02
CA LEU A 111 -7.48 4.14 4.68
C LEU A 111 -6.59 4.16 5.93
N MET A 112 -6.93 4.97 6.91
CA MET A 112 -6.19 5.03 8.18
C MET A 112 -6.21 3.70 8.92
N GLU A 113 -7.37 3.05 9.02
CA GLU A 113 -7.51 1.74 9.66
C GLU A 113 -6.74 0.65 8.88
N ALA A 114 -6.82 0.66 7.55
CA ALA A 114 -6.05 -0.25 6.72
C ALA A 114 -4.54 -0.10 6.97
N CYS A 115 -4.03 1.13 6.97
CA CYS A 115 -2.62 1.40 7.26
C CYS A 115 -2.23 0.99 8.68
N ARG A 116 -3.01 1.35 9.67
CA ARG A 116 -2.72 1.14 11.08
C ARG A 116 -2.49 -0.32 11.43
N TYR A 117 -3.27 -1.22 10.84
CA TYR A 117 -3.32 -2.62 11.22
C TYR A 117 -2.82 -3.61 10.16
N HIS A 118 -2.23 -3.13 9.05
CA HIS A 118 -1.87 -4.02 7.94
C HIS A 118 -0.84 -5.10 8.32
N SER A 119 0.00 -4.83 9.31
CA SER A 119 1.08 -5.74 9.71
C SER A 119 0.78 -6.63 10.93
N VAL A 120 -0.43 -6.54 11.50
CA VAL A 120 -0.75 -7.30 12.73
C VAL A 120 -1.38 -8.67 12.48
N GLY A 121 -1.51 -9.09 11.22
CA GLY A 121 -1.93 -10.46 10.87
C GLY A 121 -3.39 -10.78 11.13
N ARG A 122 -4.28 -9.78 11.18
CA ARG A 122 -5.71 -10.00 11.40
C ARG A 122 -6.52 -9.95 10.11
N ILE A 123 -7.77 -10.33 10.21
CA ILE A 123 -8.79 -10.24 9.15
C ILE A 123 -9.80 -9.18 9.56
N ASP A 124 -10.30 -8.41 8.61
CA ASP A 124 -11.35 -7.44 8.80
C ASP A 124 -12.61 -7.78 8.00
N ARG A 125 -13.78 -7.44 8.53
CA ARG A 125 -15.08 -7.65 7.84
C ARG A 125 -15.34 -6.62 6.75
N ASN A 126 -14.69 -5.45 6.80
CA ASN A 126 -14.81 -4.45 5.76
C ASN A 126 -14.04 -4.89 4.52
N VAL A 127 -14.73 -5.01 3.39
CA VAL A 127 -14.17 -5.52 2.15
C VAL A 127 -13.01 -4.66 1.65
N THR A 128 -13.05 -3.34 1.82
CA THR A 128 -11.99 -2.44 1.38
C THR A 128 -10.74 -2.60 2.23
N ILE A 129 -10.86 -2.63 3.55
CA ILE A 129 -9.73 -2.87 4.45
C ILE A 129 -9.10 -4.24 4.17
N GLN A 130 -9.91 -5.28 4.05
CA GLN A 130 -9.43 -6.64 3.79
C GLN A 130 -8.72 -6.73 2.43
N THR A 131 -9.26 -6.08 1.39
CA THR A 131 -8.63 -6.05 0.07
C THR A 131 -7.26 -5.36 0.13
N CYS A 132 -7.11 -4.27 0.89
CA CYS A 132 -5.81 -3.64 1.12
C CYS A 132 -4.81 -4.62 1.72
N TRP A 133 -5.21 -5.34 2.76
CA TRP A 133 -4.33 -6.29 3.44
C TRP A 133 -3.98 -7.50 2.57
N ASP A 134 -4.93 -8.03 1.81
CA ASP A 134 -4.68 -9.13 0.89
C ASP A 134 -3.71 -8.72 -0.22
N ALA A 135 -3.85 -7.52 -0.75
CA ALA A 135 -2.94 -6.97 -1.77
C ALA A 135 -1.49 -6.93 -1.27
N ASP A 136 -1.27 -6.52 -0.03
CA ASP A 136 0.04 -6.49 0.60
C ASP A 136 0.56 -7.91 0.89
N ARG A 137 -0.27 -8.76 1.48
CA ARG A 137 0.10 -10.13 1.87
C ARG A 137 0.42 -11.02 0.67
N LEU A 138 -0.20 -10.82 -0.48
CA LEU A 138 0.14 -11.52 -1.72
C LEU A 138 1.57 -11.23 -2.20
N ASP A 139 2.18 -10.12 -1.78
CA ASP A 139 3.57 -9.79 -2.10
C ASP A 139 4.60 -10.31 -1.08
N LEU A 140 4.21 -11.18 -0.14
CA LEU A 140 5.14 -11.79 0.81
C LEU A 140 6.24 -12.64 0.15
N GLY A 141 6.03 -13.06 -1.11
CA GLY A 141 7.05 -13.74 -1.91
C GLY A 141 8.36 -12.95 -2.07
N ARG A 142 8.32 -11.62 -1.98
CA ARG A 142 9.50 -10.74 -2.05
C ARG A 142 10.53 -11.01 -0.94
N VAL A 143 10.07 -11.54 0.19
CA VAL A 143 10.91 -11.88 1.37
C VAL A 143 11.03 -13.39 1.57
N GLY A 144 10.67 -14.20 0.56
CA GLY A 144 10.74 -15.66 0.61
C GLY A 144 9.63 -16.32 1.43
N THR A 145 8.59 -15.57 1.81
CA THR A 145 7.45 -16.09 2.58
C THR A 145 6.29 -16.41 1.65
N VAL A 146 5.75 -17.63 1.75
CA VAL A 146 4.53 -18.02 1.03
C VAL A 146 3.31 -17.47 1.80
N PRO A 147 2.41 -16.70 1.16
CA PRO A 147 1.19 -16.24 1.81
C PRO A 147 0.35 -17.42 2.33
N ARG A 148 -0.13 -17.31 3.56
CA ARG A 148 -1.03 -18.29 4.12
C ARG A 148 -2.46 -17.91 3.81
N THR A 149 -3.23 -18.82 3.22
CA THR A 149 -4.64 -18.59 2.87
C THR A 149 -5.49 -18.20 4.08
N ALA A 150 -5.13 -18.66 5.29
CA ALA A 150 -5.82 -18.29 6.53
C ALA A 150 -5.77 -16.77 6.85
N PHE A 151 -4.81 -16.03 6.27
CA PHE A 151 -4.69 -14.58 6.44
C PHE A 151 -5.21 -13.80 5.24
N LEU A 152 -5.62 -14.48 4.18
CA LEU A 152 -6.28 -13.86 3.03
C LEU A 152 -7.79 -13.98 3.27
N GLY A 153 -8.47 -12.86 3.32
CA GLY A 153 -9.89 -12.81 3.64
C GLY A 153 -10.78 -12.56 2.43
N SER A 154 -10.20 -12.27 1.28
CA SER A 154 -10.96 -12.10 0.03
C SER A 154 -11.27 -13.48 -0.55
N GLU A 155 -12.54 -13.74 -0.80
CA GLU A 155 -12.97 -14.90 -1.58
C GLU A 155 -12.67 -14.59 -3.07
N LEU A 156 -11.76 -15.35 -3.64
CA LEU A 156 -11.37 -15.26 -5.07
C LEU A 156 -11.99 -16.40 -5.85
#